data_0501947298c9cf8f510685bab8c414d1
#
_entry.id   0501947298c9cf8f510685bab8c414d1
#
_cell.length_a   1.000
_cell.length_b   1.000
_cell.length_c   1.000
_cell.angle_alpha   90.00
_cell.angle_beta   90.00
_cell.angle_gamma   90.00
#
_symmetry.space_group_name_H-M   'P 1'
#
loop_
_entity.id
_entity.type
_entity.pdbx_description
1 polymer ?
#
loop_
_entity_poly.entity_id
_entity_poly.type
_entity_poly.pdbx_seq_one_letter_code
_entity_poly.pdbx_strand_id
1 'polypeptide(L)'
;MPKEPTYCDWRDVPGYDLYMCSPQGDIKNKHTGCLLKPAEDKDGYLKVVLVNESGKHSIAVHRVVGFTYIPNPGNKPQINHIDGNKKNNSVNNLEWVTNKENILHAIKSGLSNTVGENNGNAKLSAGSVKKIRSLFKTGRWNKCQLARMYGVSRTMIRLIVENKNWRFENE
;
A
#
# COMPACT_ATOMS: atom_id res chain seq x y z
N MET A 1 -19.85 18.35 -10.42
CA MET A 1 -19.07 17.85 -9.25
C MET A 1 -19.87 16.74 -8.61
N PRO A 2 -19.31 15.53 -8.37
CA PRO A 2 -20.01 14.52 -7.61
C PRO A 2 -20.27 15.07 -6.19
N LYS A 3 -21.53 14.92 -5.71
CA LYS A 3 -21.90 15.31 -4.34
C LYS A 3 -21.06 14.49 -3.37
N GLU A 4 -20.50 15.13 -2.33
CA GLU A 4 -19.87 14.41 -1.22
C GLU A 4 -20.90 13.46 -0.60
N PRO A 5 -20.54 12.20 -0.34
CA PRO A 5 -21.47 11.24 0.26
C PRO A 5 -21.85 11.71 1.66
N THR A 6 -23.15 11.96 1.86
CA THR A 6 -23.69 12.30 3.17
C THR A 6 -23.79 11.07 4.06
N TYR A 7 -23.81 11.24 5.39
CA TYR A 7 -23.93 10.16 6.40
C TYR A 7 -25.15 9.23 6.19
N CYS A 8 -26.11 9.65 5.37
CA CYS A 8 -27.34 8.92 5.08
C CYS A 8 -27.32 8.06 3.80
N ASP A 9 -26.19 8.02 3.06
CA ASP A 9 -26.09 7.26 1.80
C ASP A 9 -25.69 5.78 2.06
N TRP A 10 -26.61 5.03 2.67
CA TRP A 10 -26.46 3.59 2.84
C TRP A 10 -26.72 2.86 1.53
N ARG A 11 -25.79 2.00 1.12
CA ARG A 11 -25.92 1.18 -0.09
C ARG A 11 -25.83 -0.30 0.22
N ASP A 12 -26.49 -1.09 -0.63
CA ASP A 12 -26.43 -2.55 -0.58
C ASP A 12 -25.02 -3.04 -0.83
N VAL A 13 -24.58 -4.02 -0.02
CA VAL A 13 -23.26 -4.64 -0.20
C VAL A 13 -23.34 -5.67 -1.33
N PRO A 14 -22.60 -5.53 -2.42
CA PRO A 14 -22.65 -6.46 -3.54
C PRO A 14 -22.34 -7.91 -3.12
N GLY A 15 -23.25 -8.85 -3.46
CA GLY A 15 -23.13 -10.27 -3.10
C GLY A 15 -23.49 -10.61 -1.66
N TYR A 16 -24.01 -9.64 -0.88
CA TYR A 16 -24.43 -9.82 0.51
C TYR A 16 -25.73 -9.07 0.79
N ASP A 17 -26.85 -9.57 0.26
CA ASP A 17 -28.15 -8.90 0.21
C ASP A 17 -28.75 -8.52 1.57
N LEU A 18 -28.30 -9.17 2.64
CA LEU A 18 -28.71 -8.88 4.01
C LEU A 18 -28.05 -7.65 4.62
N TYR A 19 -27.09 -7.02 3.93
CA TYR A 19 -26.26 -5.97 4.52
C TYR A 19 -26.23 -4.70 3.68
N MET A 20 -26.10 -3.58 4.39
CA MET A 20 -25.82 -2.26 3.82
C MET A 20 -24.52 -1.69 4.41
N CYS A 21 -23.81 -0.93 3.60
CA CYS A 21 -22.60 -0.21 3.99
C CYS A 21 -22.83 1.31 3.91
N SER A 22 -22.26 2.07 4.86
CA SER A 22 -22.17 3.52 4.80
C SER A 22 -20.88 3.98 4.10
N PRO A 23 -20.82 5.24 3.61
CA PRO A 23 -19.57 5.80 3.04
C PRO A 23 -18.42 5.91 4.06
N GLN A 24 -18.71 5.87 5.36
CA GLN A 24 -17.73 5.92 6.44
C GLN A 24 -17.17 4.54 6.81
N GLY A 25 -17.80 3.45 6.29
CA GLY A 25 -17.37 2.08 6.54
C GLY A 25 -18.16 1.38 7.65
N ASP A 26 -19.28 1.97 8.10
CA ASP A 26 -20.20 1.24 8.96
C ASP A 26 -21.01 0.23 8.15
N ILE A 27 -21.23 -0.95 8.72
CA ILE A 27 -21.98 -2.03 8.06
C ILE A 27 -23.13 -2.43 8.99
N LYS A 28 -24.34 -2.51 8.44
CA LYS A 28 -25.54 -2.93 9.18
C LYS A 28 -26.28 -4.05 8.49
N ASN A 29 -26.97 -4.85 9.28
CA ASN A 29 -27.95 -5.80 8.76
C ASN A 29 -29.25 -5.06 8.42
N LYS A 30 -29.79 -5.27 7.22
CA LYS A 30 -31.00 -4.59 6.72
C LYS A 30 -32.26 -4.89 7.53
N HIS A 31 -32.39 -6.15 7.97
CA HIS A 31 -33.63 -6.59 8.65
C HIS A 31 -33.66 -6.17 10.11
N THR A 32 -32.53 -6.25 10.79
CA THR A 32 -32.45 -5.92 12.22
C THR A 32 -32.07 -4.46 12.49
N GLY A 33 -31.50 -3.77 11.49
CA GLY A 33 -30.93 -2.43 11.66
C GLY A 33 -29.64 -2.40 12.48
N CYS A 34 -29.20 -3.55 13.03
CA CYS A 34 -28.02 -3.62 13.89
C CYS A 34 -26.73 -3.35 13.13
N LEU A 35 -25.89 -2.48 13.67
CA LEU A 35 -24.51 -2.25 13.19
C LEU A 35 -23.64 -3.46 13.56
N LEU A 36 -22.84 -3.92 12.61
CA LEU A 36 -21.85 -4.95 12.86
C LEU A 36 -20.63 -4.32 13.55
N LYS A 37 -20.12 -4.97 14.59
CA LYS A 37 -18.89 -4.55 15.26
C LYS A 37 -17.70 -5.14 14.53
N PRO A 38 -16.80 -4.33 13.90
CA PRO A 38 -15.60 -4.84 13.26
C PRO A 38 -14.60 -5.37 14.28
N ALA A 39 -13.87 -6.41 13.93
CA ALA A 39 -12.71 -6.92 14.66
C ALA A 39 -11.42 -6.57 13.92
N GLU A 40 -10.39 -6.19 14.68
CA GLU A 40 -9.06 -5.94 14.13
C GLU A 40 -8.33 -7.27 13.88
N ASP A 41 -7.72 -7.43 12.71
CA ASP A 41 -6.88 -8.57 12.41
C ASP A 41 -5.41 -8.32 12.84
N LYS A 42 -4.57 -9.37 12.74
CA LYS A 42 -3.14 -9.32 13.08
C LYS A 42 -2.35 -8.23 12.32
N ASP A 43 -2.83 -7.83 11.18
CA ASP A 43 -2.19 -6.85 10.29
C ASP A 43 -2.75 -5.43 10.50
N GLY A 44 -3.70 -5.25 11.45
CA GLY A 44 -4.30 -3.97 11.82
C GLY A 44 -5.50 -3.56 10.95
N TYR A 45 -6.02 -4.44 10.09
CA TYR A 45 -7.22 -4.17 9.30
C TYR A 45 -8.49 -4.52 10.07
N LEU A 46 -9.52 -3.68 9.91
CA LEU A 46 -10.85 -3.96 10.42
C LEU A 46 -11.60 -4.95 9.52
N LYS A 47 -12.15 -6.02 10.10
CA LYS A 47 -12.91 -7.05 9.41
C LYS A 47 -14.30 -7.25 10.03
N VAL A 48 -15.24 -7.64 9.19
CA VAL A 48 -16.60 -8.06 9.59
C VAL A 48 -16.89 -9.44 9.03
N VAL A 49 -17.82 -10.15 9.68
CA VAL A 49 -18.33 -11.43 9.16
C VAL A 49 -19.68 -11.18 8.49
N LEU A 50 -19.74 -11.41 7.18
CA LEU A 50 -20.94 -11.34 6.39
C LEU A 50 -21.39 -12.75 6.00
N VAL A 51 -22.70 -12.92 5.82
CA VAL A 51 -23.32 -14.21 5.45
C VAL A 51 -24.04 -14.04 4.11
N ASN A 52 -23.85 -14.96 3.21
CA ASN A 52 -24.63 -15.12 1.98
C ASN A 52 -24.99 -16.58 1.77
N GLU A 53 -25.54 -16.95 0.62
CA GLU A 53 -25.93 -18.33 0.28
C GLU A 53 -24.76 -19.32 0.35
N SER A 54 -23.53 -18.90 0.10
CA SER A 54 -22.33 -19.75 0.17
C SER A 54 -21.76 -19.88 1.60
N GLY A 55 -22.31 -19.16 2.58
CA GLY A 55 -21.93 -19.28 3.99
C GLY A 55 -21.40 -17.99 4.64
N LYS A 56 -20.57 -18.16 5.66
CA LYS A 56 -19.96 -17.07 6.43
C LYS A 56 -18.61 -16.67 5.85
N HIS A 57 -18.42 -15.37 5.60
CA HIS A 57 -17.20 -14.81 5.02
C HIS A 57 -16.65 -13.69 5.91
N SER A 58 -15.39 -13.80 6.30
CA SER A 58 -14.66 -12.71 6.98
C SER A 58 -14.06 -11.77 5.93
N ILE A 59 -14.55 -10.53 5.88
CA ILE A 59 -14.18 -9.56 4.84
C ILE A 59 -13.66 -8.28 5.50
N ALA A 60 -12.59 -7.71 4.94
CA ALA A 60 -12.07 -6.43 5.40
C ALA A 60 -13.04 -5.29 5.05
N VAL A 61 -13.28 -4.38 6.00
CA VAL A 61 -14.23 -3.27 5.86
C VAL A 61 -13.90 -2.39 4.66
N HIS A 62 -12.62 -2.03 4.45
CA HIS A 62 -12.20 -1.24 3.27
C HIS A 62 -12.59 -1.92 1.94
N ARG A 63 -12.60 -3.25 1.88
CA ARG A 63 -13.04 -3.98 0.67
C ARG A 63 -14.53 -3.89 0.48
N VAL A 64 -15.31 -3.99 1.55
CA VAL A 64 -16.76 -3.80 1.49
C VAL A 64 -17.10 -2.41 0.97
N VAL A 65 -16.46 -1.37 1.52
CA VAL A 65 -16.64 0.02 1.07
C VAL A 65 -16.20 0.19 -0.39
N GLY A 66 -15.04 -0.34 -0.76
CA GLY A 66 -14.52 -0.24 -2.11
C GLY A 66 -15.43 -0.87 -3.15
N PHE A 67 -15.93 -2.08 -2.91
CA PHE A 67 -16.88 -2.75 -3.80
C PHE A 67 -18.23 -2.05 -3.89
N THR A 68 -18.66 -1.39 -2.80
CA THR A 68 -19.97 -0.73 -2.72
C THR A 68 -19.97 0.65 -3.38
N TYR A 69 -18.90 1.42 -3.24
CA TYR A 69 -18.88 2.84 -3.59
C TYR A 69 -17.91 3.25 -4.67
N ILE A 70 -16.79 2.51 -4.83
CA ILE A 70 -15.69 2.97 -5.69
C ILE A 70 -15.68 2.18 -7.00
N PRO A 71 -15.98 2.82 -8.15
CA PRO A 71 -15.88 2.17 -9.45
C PRO A 71 -14.47 1.67 -9.72
N ASN A 72 -14.35 0.44 -10.27
CA ASN A 72 -13.07 -0.17 -10.63
C ASN A 72 -13.03 -0.59 -12.11
N PRO A 73 -13.09 0.36 -13.06
CA PRO A 73 -13.10 0.04 -14.49
C PRO A 73 -11.79 -0.61 -14.96
N GLY A 74 -10.69 -0.35 -14.26
CA GLY A 74 -9.37 -0.95 -14.53
C GLY A 74 -9.15 -2.31 -13.91
N ASN A 75 -10.15 -2.89 -13.23
CA ASN A 75 -10.10 -4.18 -12.54
C ASN A 75 -8.84 -4.32 -11.65
N LYS A 76 -8.47 -3.25 -10.94
CA LYS A 76 -7.32 -3.23 -10.06
C LYS A 76 -7.55 -4.14 -8.85
N PRO A 77 -6.55 -4.93 -8.42
CA PRO A 77 -6.75 -6.01 -7.44
C PRO A 77 -6.75 -5.56 -5.98
N GLN A 78 -6.24 -4.37 -5.67
CA GLN A 78 -6.02 -3.91 -4.30
C GLN A 78 -6.74 -2.61 -4.01
N ILE A 79 -7.10 -2.41 -2.73
CA ILE A 79 -7.56 -1.13 -2.21
C ILE A 79 -6.51 -0.59 -1.24
N ASN A 80 -6.09 0.64 -1.48
CA ASN A 80 -5.14 1.37 -0.66
C ASN A 80 -5.87 2.37 0.25
N HIS A 81 -5.32 2.61 1.44
CA HIS A 81 -5.69 3.73 2.31
C HIS A 81 -4.78 4.91 1.99
N ILE A 82 -5.32 6.00 1.48
CA ILE A 82 -4.58 7.17 1.00
C ILE A 82 -3.73 7.79 2.13
N ASP A 83 -4.28 7.83 3.35
CA ASP A 83 -3.60 8.33 4.55
C ASP A 83 -2.69 7.30 5.24
N GLY A 84 -2.67 6.05 4.74
CA GLY A 84 -1.94 4.93 5.35
C GLY A 84 -2.58 4.37 6.63
N ASN A 85 -3.68 4.93 7.11
CA ASN A 85 -4.37 4.47 8.31
C ASN A 85 -5.39 3.37 7.96
N LYS A 86 -5.05 2.12 8.29
CA LYS A 86 -5.87 0.92 8.01
C LYS A 86 -7.24 0.90 8.71
N LYS A 87 -7.45 1.79 9.67
CA LYS A 87 -8.72 1.93 10.42
C LYS A 87 -9.65 2.99 9.80
N ASN A 88 -9.13 3.87 8.95
CA ASN A 88 -9.91 4.89 8.26
C ASN A 88 -10.50 4.34 6.95
N ASN A 89 -11.66 3.69 7.05
CA ASN A 89 -12.32 3.03 5.93
C ASN A 89 -13.32 3.93 5.18
N SER A 90 -13.23 5.25 5.35
CA SER A 90 -14.06 6.19 4.60
C SER A 90 -13.79 6.10 3.09
N VAL A 91 -14.86 6.19 2.28
CA VAL A 91 -14.78 6.15 0.82
C VAL A 91 -13.80 7.19 0.25
N ASN A 92 -13.69 8.36 0.87
CA ASN A 92 -12.78 9.43 0.44
C ASN A 92 -11.30 9.11 0.72
N ASN A 93 -11.02 8.11 1.56
CA ASN A 93 -9.68 7.67 1.93
C ASN A 93 -9.25 6.38 1.21
N LEU A 94 -10.10 5.83 0.35
CA LEU A 94 -9.86 4.55 -0.31
C LEU A 94 -9.73 4.71 -1.82
N GLU A 95 -8.80 3.99 -2.42
CA GLU A 95 -8.61 3.96 -3.87
C GLU A 95 -8.25 2.56 -4.37
N TRP A 96 -8.71 2.20 -5.57
CA TRP A 96 -8.26 0.99 -6.24
C TRP A 96 -6.87 1.17 -6.82
N VAL A 97 -5.97 0.24 -6.53
CA VAL A 97 -4.57 0.30 -6.96
C VAL A 97 -4.08 -1.05 -7.49
N THR A 98 -3.08 -0.99 -8.35
CA THR A 98 -2.25 -2.14 -8.68
C THR A 98 -1.22 -2.38 -7.57
N ASN A 99 -0.63 -3.57 -7.53
CA ASN A 99 0.45 -3.88 -6.58
C ASN A 99 1.62 -2.89 -6.68
N LYS A 100 1.98 -2.49 -7.91
CA LYS A 100 3.06 -1.53 -8.15
C LYS A 100 2.74 -0.14 -7.59
N GLU A 101 1.53 0.35 -7.81
CA GLU A 101 1.06 1.64 -7.29
C GLU A 101 1.06 1.64 -5.76
N ASN A 102 0.58 0.54 -5.14
CA ASN A 102 0.54 0.39 -3.69
C ASN A 102 1.96 0.41 -3.06
N ILE A 103 2.91 -0.31 -3.65
CA ILE A 103 4.31 -0.29 -3.22
C ILE A 103 4.91 1.12 -3.34
N LEU A 104 4.67 1.81 -4.46
CA LEU A 104 5.16 3.17 -4.67
C LEU A 104 4.55 4.15 -3.67
N HIS A 105 3.25 4.02 -3.38
CA HIS A 105 2.59 4.82 -2.34
C HIS A 105 3.24 4.58 -0.97
N ALA A 106 3.42 3.32 -0.55
CA ALA A 106 4.05 2.97 0.73
C ALA A 106 5.47 3.55 0.87
N ILE A 107 6.25 3.56 -0.23
CA ILE A 107 7.60 4.17 -0.26
C ILE A 107 7.51 5.69 -0.11
N LYS A 108 6.66 6.35 -0.89
CA LYS A 108 6.52 7.81 -0.87
C LYS A 108 6.00 8.35 0.46
N SER A 109 5.09 7.61 1.10
CA SER A 109 4.50 7.96 2.39
C SER A 109 5.35 7.55 3.59
N GLY A 110 6.57 6.99 3.36
CA GLY A 110 7.44 6.52 4.43
C GLY A 110 6.90 5.31 5.22
N LEU A 111 5.81 4.69 4.76
CA LEU A 111 5.20 3.51 5.39
C LEU A 111 6.01 2.23 5.14
N SER A 112 6.88 2.23 4.15
CA SER A 112 7.76 1.10 3.83
C SER A 112 9.21 1.48 4.07
N ASN A 113 9.82 0.85 5.06
CA ASN A 113 11.25 0.97 5.38
C ASN A 113 12.12 -0.06 4.64
N THR A 114 11.61 -0.63 3.53
CA THR A 114 12.32 -1.70 2.80
C THR A 114 13.26 -1.17 1.71
N VAL A 115 13.53 0.15 1.67
CA VAL A 115 14.35 0.80 0.64
C VAL A 115 15.70 1.22 1.23
N GLY A 116 16.73 1.16 0.42
CA GLY A 116 18.07 1.60 0.83
C GLY A 116 18.67 0.71 1.90
N GLU A 117 19.31 1.31 2.91
CA GLU A 117 19.98 0.60 4.01
C GLU A 117 19.01 -0.11 4.96
N ASN A 118 17.74 0.30 4.99
CA ASN A 118 16.68 -0.33 5.79
C ASN A 118 16.17 -1.65 5.20
N ASN A 119 16.59 -2.01 3.98
CA ASN A 119 16.31 -3.33 3.43
C ASN A 119 17.17 -4.36 4.16
N GLY A 120 16.56 -5.38 4.80
CA GLY A 120 17.28 -6.44 5.52
C GLY A 120 18.34 -7.20 4.70
N ASN A 121 18.28 -7.11 3.38
CA ASN A 121 19.27 -7.67 2.46
C ASN A 121 20.27 -6.62 1.93
N ALA A 122 20.23 -5.38 2.42
CA ALA A 122 21.13 -4.33 1.97
C ALA A 122 22.55 -4.61 2.42
N LYS A 123 23.49 -4.72 1.45
CA LYS A 123 24.93 -4.87 1.71
C LYS A 123 25.65 -3.52 1.82
N LEU A 124 24.98 -2.43 1.50
CA LEU A 124 25.54 -1.08 1.47
C LEU A 124 24.68 -0.14 2.32
N SER A 125 25.35 0.80 2.98
CA SER A 125 24.71 1.95 3.63
C SER A 125 24.64 3.15 2.69
N ALA A 126 23.80 4.15 3.01
CA ALA A 126 23.75 5.43 2.30
C ALA A 126 25.12 6.11 2.21
N GLY A 127 25.89 6.07 3.31
CA GLY A 127 27.26 6.59 3.34
C GLY A 127 28.20 5.87 2.37
N SER A 128 28.08 4.55 2.26
CA SER A 128 28.85 3.74 1.28
C SER A 128 28.50 4.12 -0.15
N VAL A 129 27.21 4.34 -0.45
CA VAL A 129 26.74 4.74 -1.77
C VAL A 129 27.30 6.11 -2.18
N LYS A 130 27.27 7.09 -1.27
CA LYS A 130 27.87 8.42 -1.49
C LYS A 130 29.37 8.32 -1.78
N LYS A 131 30.11 7.49 -1.02
CA LYS A 131 31.55 7.24 -1.25
C LYS A 131 31.82 6.57 -2.60
N ILE A 132 31.02 5.56 -2.99
CA ILE A 132 31.13 4.90 -4.30
C ILE A 132 30.98 5.93 -5.44
N ARG A 133 29.96 6.78 -5.38
CA ARG A 133 29.73 7.83 -6.38
C ARG A 133 30.89 8.82 -6.46
N SER A 134 31.39 9.28 -5.31
CA SER A 134 32.53 10.18 -5.21
C SER A 134 33.79 9.57 -5.78
N LEU A 135 34.16 8.34 -5.38
CA LEU A 135 35.33 7.63 -5.88
C LEU A 135 35.27 7.38 -7.38
N PHE A 136 34.08 7.01 -7.90
CA PHE A 136 33.91 6.83 -9.33
C PHE A 136 34.09 8.13 -10.14
N LYS A 137 33.60 9.26 -9.61
CA LYS A 137 33.77 10.58 -10.23
C LYS A 137 35.24 11.03 -10.36
N THR A 138 36.14 10.53 -9.49
CA THR A 138 37.59 10.87 -9.59
C THR A 138 38.27 10.24 -10.81
N GLY A 139 37.64 9.28 -11.48
CA GLY A 139 38.21 8.55 -12.59
C GLY A 139 39.32 7.53 -12.22
N ARG A 140 39.77 7.53 -10.96
CA ARG A 140 40.83 6.64 -10.46
C ARG A 140 40.37 5.20 -10.21
N TRP A 141 39.05 4.99 -10.04
CA TRP A 141 38.46 3.72 -9.69
C TRP A 141 37.47 3.25 -10.74
N ASN A 142 37.67 2.05 -11.26
CA ASN A 142 36.73 1.44 -12.18
C ASN A 142 35.63 0.64 -11.43
N LYS A 143 34.54 0.28 -12.14
CA LYS A 143 33.39 -0.42 -11.55
C LYS A 143 33.77 -1.79 -10.95
N CYS A 144 34.78 -2.48 -11.49
CA CYS A 144 35.23 -3.78 -10.97
C CYS A 144 35.97 -3.64 -9.65
N GLN A 145 36.85 -2.63 -9.54
CA GLN A 145 37.59 -2.35 -8.31
C GLN A 145 36.65 -1.94 -7.17
N LEU A 146 35.70 -1.05 -7.43
CA LEU A 146 34.67 -0.66 -6.47
C LEU A 146 33.81 -1.85 -6.05
N ALA A 147 33.43 -2.72 -6.97
CA ALA A 147 32.66 -3.93 -6.66
C ALA A 147 33.40 -4.84 -5.68
N ARG A 148 34.70 -5.07 -5.88
CA ARG A 148 35.56 -5.85 -4.97
C ARG A 148 35.70 -5.16 -3.61
N MET A 149 35.96 -3.85 -3.59
CA MET A 149 36.15 -3.07 -2.35
C MET A 149 34.91 -3.09 -1.44
N TYR A 150 33.72 -3.03 -2.02
CA TYR A 150 32.48 -2.98 -1.26
C TYR A 150 31.72 -4.32 -1.17
N GLY A 151 32.29 -5.42 -1.67
CA GLY A 151 31.70 -6.76 -1.59
C GLY A 151 30.37 -6.91 -2.33
N VAL A 152 30.19 -6.18 -3.43
CA VAL A 152 28.94 -6.18 -4.23
C VAL A 152 29.23 -6.51 -5.71
N SER A 153 28.18 -6.83 -6.47
CA SER A 153 28.34 -7.11 -7.90
C SER A 153 28.69 -5.85 -8.70
N ARG A 154 29.41 -6.02 -9.81
CA ARG A 154 29.69 -4.95 -10.78
C ARG A 154 28.41 -4.29 -11.30
N THR A 155 27.35 -5.09 -11.47
CA THR A 155 26.02 -4.58 -11.87
C THR A 155 25.44 -3.64 -10.83
N MET A 156 25.58 -3.95 -9.53
CA MET A 156 25.15 -3.06 -8.45
C MET A 156 25.89 -1.72 -8.52
N ILE A 157 27.21 -1.73 -8.65
CA ILE A 157 28.01 -0.48 -8.79
C ILE A 157 27.56 0.31 -10.02
N ARG A 158 27.31 -0.35 -11.16
CA ARG A 158 26.79 0.32 -12.36
C ARG A 158 25.48 1.06 -12.08
N LEU A 159 24.51 0.37 -11.45
CA LEU A 159 23.22 0.95 -11.14
C LEU A 159 23.31 2.12 -10.15
N ILE A 160 24.26 2.05 -9.21
CA ILE A 160 24.52 3.14 -8.24
C ILE A 160 25.09 4.38 -8.93
N VAL A 161 26.12 4.21 -9.77
CA VAL A 161 26.78 5.36 -10.45
C VAL A 161 25.91 5.96 -11.56
N GLU A 162 24.99 5.17 -12.15
CA GLU A 162 24.01 5.61 -13.13
C GLU A 162 22.72 6.16 -12.46
N ASN A 163 22.68 6.31 -11.13
CA ASN A 163 21.51 6.74 -10.36
C ASN A 163 20.23 5.92 -10.64
N LYS A 164 20.38 4.66 -11.08
CA LYS A 164 19.26 3.73 -11.31
C LYS A 164 18.85 2.97 -10.05
N ASN A 165 19.75 2.90 -9.07
CA ASN A 165 19.53 2.35 -7.74
C ASN A 165 19.94 3.39 -6.68
N TRP A 166 19.38 3.32 -5.46
CA TRP A 166 19.62 4.30 -4.39
C TRP A 166 19.27 5.74 -4.81
N ARG A 167 18.11 5.93 -5.48
CA ARG A 167 17.70 7.21 -6.07
C ARG A 167 17.42 8.31 -5.06
N PHE A 168 17.06 7.95 -3.83
CA PHE A 168 16.64 8.89 -2.77
C PHE A 168 17.82 9.46 -1.95
N GLU A 169 19.05 9.09 -2.28
CA GLU A 169 20.28 9.50 -1.59
C GLU A 169 21.02 10.64 -2.30
N ASN A 170 20.32 11.42 -3.13
CA ASN A 170 20.96 12.44 -3.99
C ASN A 170 20.82 13.87 -3.46
N GLU A 171 20.34 14.08 -2.22
CA GLU A 171 20.27 15.40 -1.60
C GLU A 171 21.24 15.54 -0.44
#